data_f2c14edf5224bbd99232f1031a0f26d2
#
_entry.id   f2c14edf5224bbd99232f1031a0f26d2
#
_cell.length_a   1.000
_cell.length_b   1.000
_cell.length_c   1.000
_cell.angle_alpha   90.00
_cell.angle_beta   90.00
_cell.angle_gamma   90.00
#
_symmetry.space_group_name_H-M   'P 1'
#
loop_
_entity.id
_entity.type
_entity.pdbx_description
1 polymer ?
#
loop_
_entity_poly.entity_id
_entity_poly.type
_entity_poly.pdbx_seq_one_letter_code
_entity_poly.pdbx_strand_id
1 'polypeptide(L)'
;MENAEDWAAYKVERRAVSALEPYANNPRTHTDEQIAQIEASIREFGWTMPILIDEGGGIIAGHGRLMAAKRLGASEVPVIVAVGWTEAKKRAYVIADNQLAMNAGWDEELLRVEIGALDDLGFDRALLGFDDDYLADLFAEPAEPDPPNLSLAERFGLPPFSVLNAREGWWQARKAAWLALGIQSELGRGENLLQFSDTINEPDPAKRQRKANGKTAARTFGQDLMRGEHVVRGAK
;
A
#
# COMPACT_ATOMS: atom_id res chain seq x y z
N MET A 1 5.49 22.59 -32.76
CA MET A 1 5.51 21.13 -32.75
C MET A 1 6.38 20.73 -33.92
N GLU A 2 7.57 20.16 -33.66
CA GLU A 2 8.39 19.54 -34.71
C GLU A 2 7.55 18.48 -35.43
N ASN A 3 7.71 18.39 -36.75
CA ASN A 3 6.94 17.45 -37.55
C ASN A 3 7.18 16.04 -37.05
N ALA A 4 6.12 15.23 -36.93
CA ALA A 4 6.18 13.83 -36.52
C ALA A 4 7.12 12.96 -37.39
N GLU A 5 7.55 13.49 -38.53
CA GLU A 5 8.46 12.85 -39.47
C GLU A 5 9.92 12.77 -38.99
N ASP A 6 10.29 13.52 -37.90
CA ASP A 6 11.65 13.54 -37.35
C ASP A 6 11.82 12.74 -36.04
N TRP A 7 10.90 11.88 -35.72
CA TRP A 7 11.03 11.08 -34.50
C TRP A 7 12.15 10.02 -34.65
N ALA A 8 13.09 10.03 -33.71
CA ALA A 8 14.21 9.08 -33.66
C ALA A 8 13.76 7.61 -33.72
N ALA A 9 12.57 7.32 -33.21
CA ALA A 9 11.99 5.97 -33.19
C ALA A 9 11.74 5.34 -34.59
N TYR A 10 11.70 6.15 -35.66
CA TYR A 10 11.50 5.60 -37.01
C TYR A 10 12.75 4.93 -37.61
N LYS A 11 13.91 5.09 -36.97
CA LYS A 11 15.16 4.57 -37.44
C LYS A 11 15.83 3.65 -36.43
N VAL A 12 15.66 2.35 -36.58
CA VAL A 12 16.41 1.35 -35.79
C VAL A 12 17.62 0.92 -36.57
N GLU A 13 18.79 1.08 -35.97
CA GLU A 13 20.08 0.68 -36.54
C GLU A 13 20.68 -0.47 -35.73
N ARG A 14 21.65 -1.20 -36.26
CA ARG A 14 22.50 -2.12 -35.50
C ARG A 14 23.81 -1.46 -35.16
N ARG A 15 24.25 -1.58 -33.92
CA ARG A 15 25.54 -1.08 -33.45
C ARG A 15 26.28 -2.16 -32.70
N ALA A 16 27.61 -2.21 -32.91
CA ALA A 16 28.45 -3.09 -32.13
C ALA A 16 28.37 -2.74 -30.63
N VAL A 17 28.24 -3.77 -29.79
CA VAL A 17 28.22 -3.59 -28.33
C VAL A 17 29.45 -2.87 -27.81
N SER A 18 30.60 -3.08 -28.45
CA SER A 18 31.86 -2.42 -28.12
C SER A 18 31.92 -0.93 -28.47
N ALA A 19 31.02 -0.44 -29.32
CA ALA A 19 30.93 0.95 -29.73
C ALA A 19 29.95 1.76 -28.86
N LEU A 20 29.33 1.13 -27.86
CA LEU A 20 28.36 1.77 -26.95
C LEU A 20 29.01 2.14 -25.63
N GLU A 21 28.90 3.41 -25.26
CA GLU A 21 29.47 3.94 -24.02
C GLU A 21 28.35 4.17 -22.96
N PRO A 22 28.37 3.43 -21.83
CA PRO A 22 27.46 3.69 -20.72
C PRO A 22 27.65 5.10 -20.19
N TYR A 23 26.53 5.79 -19.89
CA TYR A 23 26.58 7.10 -19.24
C TYR A 23 27.08 6.97 -17.80
N ALA A 24 28.25 7.54 -17.51
CA ALA A 24 28.92 7.39 -16.21
C ALA A 24 28.11 7.93 -15.01
N ASN A 25 27.28 8.96 -15.25
CA ASN A 25 26.43 9.57 -14.21
C ASN A 25 24.96 9.04 -14.27
N ASN A 26 24.76 7.83 -14.75
CA ASN A 26 23.42 7.23 -14.70
C ASN A 26 23.00 6.98 -13.25
N PRO A 27 21.92 7.63 -12.74
CA PRO A 27 21.48 7.45 -11.37
C PRO A 27 20.80 6.10 -11.13
N ARG A 28 20.39 5.38 -12.17
CA ARG A 28 19.74 4.08 -12.04
C ARG A 28 20.76 2.98 -11.86
N THR A 29 20.61 2.24 -10.77
CA THR A 29 21.40 1.04 -10.49
C THR A 29 20.67 -0.21 -10.97
N HIS A 30 21.41 -1.24 -11.32
CA HIS A 30 20.88 -2.55 -11.71
C HIS A 30 21.56 -3.62 -10.87
N THR A 31 20.78 -4.50 -10.25
CA THR A 31 21.31 -5.67 -9.55
C THR A 31 21.64 -6.78 -10.56
N ASP A 32 22.44 -7.75 -10.13
CA ASP A 32 22.78 -8.90 -10.97
C ASP A 32 21.54 -9.74 -11.30
N GLU A 33 20.60 -9.84 -10.38
CA GLU A 33 19.32 -10.51 -10.55
C GLU A 33 18.48 -9.83 -11.63
N GLN A 34 18.38 -8.49 -11.58
CA GLN A 34 17.64 -7.72 -12.58
C GLN A 34 18.26 -7.87 -13.97
N ILE A 35 19.60 -7.89 -14.07
CA ILE A 35 20.27 -8.13 -15.35
C ILE A 35 19.97 -9.55 -15.87
N ALA A 36 19.94 -10.55 -14.99
CA ALA A 36 19.57 -11.91 -15.37
C ALA A 36 18.12 -12.01 -15.87
N GLN A 37 17.18 -11.29 -15.24
CA GLN A 37 15.79 -11.20 -15.70
C GLN A 37 15.70 -10.57 -17.10
N ILE A 38 16.43 -9.47 -17.35
CA ILE A 38 16.48 -8.84 -18.68
C ILE A 38 17.10 -9.79 -19.71
N GLU A 39 18.14 -10.53 -19.33
CA GLU A 39 18.77 -11.54 -20.19
C GLU A 39 17.79 -12.66 -20.55
N ALA A 40 17.05 -13.19 -19.58
CA ALA A 40 16.04 -14.21 -19.78
C ALA A 40 14.90 -13.71 -20.69
N SER A 41 14.44 -12.48 -20.47
CA SER A 41 13.44 -11.83 -21.32
C SER A 41 13.91 -11.67 -22.77
N ILE A 42 15.17 -11.28 -22.98
CA ILE A 42 15.73 -11.17 -24.35
C ILE A 42 15.85 -12.56 -25.04
N ARG A 43 16.16 -13.60 -24.27
CA ARG A 43 16.20 -14.98 -24.83
C ARG A 43 14.82 -15.46 -25.22
N GLU A 44 13.79 -15.20 -24.41
CA GLU A 44 12.44 -15.69 -24.65
C GLU A 44 11.72 -14.89 -25.74
N PHE A 45 11.69 -13.58 -25.61
CA PHE A 45 10.90 -12.70 -26.50
C PHE A 45 11.70 -12.09 -27.64
N GLY A 46 12.99 -12.31 -27.65
CA GLY A 46 13.89 -11.61 -28.56
C GLY A 46 14.17 -10.17 -28.17
N TRP A 47 14.85 -9.44 -29.00
CA TRP A 47 15.17 -8.04 -28.76
C TRP A 47 14.02 -7.15 -29.22
N THR A 48 13.10 -6.79 -28.29
CA THR A 48 11.88 -6.04 -28.58
C THR A 48 12.06 -4.52 -28.45
N MET A 49 12.97 -4.05 -27.56
CA MET A 49 13.16 -2.63 -27.24
C MET A 49 14.60 -2.17 -27.55
N PRO A 50 14.83 -1.33 -28.55
CA PRO A 50 16.16 -0.82 -28.89
C PRO A 50 16.78 0.01 -27.75
N ILE A 51 18.13 0.12 -27.74
CA ILE A 51 18.86 1.01 -26.84
C ILE A 51 18.84 2.41 -27.46
N LEU A 52 18.50 3.43 -26.68
CA LEU A 52 18.56 4.83 -27.11
C LEU A 52 19.98 5.38 -26.87
N ILE A 53 20.63 5.84 -27.91
CA ILE A 53 21.98 6.39 -27.87
C ILE A 53 22.03 7.81 -28.47
N ASP A 54 23.09 8.53 -28.19
CA ASP A 54 23.41 9.75 -28.92
C ASP A 54 24.25 9.46 -30.19
N GLU A 55 24.56 10.50 -30.94
CA GLU A 55 25.35 10.40 -32.19
C GLU A 55 26.77 9.86 -31.96
N GLY A 56 27.33 10.07 -30.76
CA GLY A 56 28.64 9.56 -30.34
C GLY A 56 28.63 8.10 -29.84
N GLY A 57 27.47 7.50 -29.68
CA GLY A 57 27.32 6.14 -29.10
C GLY A 57 27.12 6.14 -27.58
N GLY A 58 26.99 7.29 -26.96
CA GLY A 58 26.66 7.42 -25.54
C GLY A 58 25.24 6.96 -25.24
N ILE A 59 25.06 6.09 -24.25
CA ILE A 59 23.74 5.54 -23.92
C ILE A 59 22.91 6.56 -23.15
N ILE A 60 21.71 6.82 -23.62
CA ILE A 60 20.70 7.66 -22.97
C ILE A 60 19.70 6.78 -22.20
N ALA A 61 19.21 5.67 -22.81
CA ALA A 61 18.31 4.73 -22.16
C ALA A 61 18.61 3.28 -22.57
N GLY A 62 18.46 2.34 -21.63
CA GLY A 62 18.67 0.92 -21.87
C GLY A 62 20.01 0.37 -21.37
N HIS A 63 20.58 0.97 -20.32
CA HIS A 63 21.84 0.50 -19.69
C HIS A 63 21.77 -0.97 -19.25
N GLY A 64 20.66 -1.38 -18.60
CA GLY A 64 20.44 -2.80 -18.24
C GLY A 64 20.43 -3.73 -19.44
N ARG A 65 19.85 -3.31 -20.58
CA ARG A 65 19.85 -4.07 -21.83
C ARG A 65 21.25 -4.22 -22.41
N LEU A 66 22.11 -3.20 -22.31
CA LEU A 66 23.51 -3.34 -22.71
C LEU A 66 24.24 -4.34 -21.82
N MET A 67 24.01 -4.31 -20.50
CA MET A 67 24.62 -5.27 -19.57
C MET A 67 24.18 -6.71 -19.89
N ALA A 68 22.90 -6.92 -20.12
CA ALA A 68 22.36 -8.22 -20.55
C ALA A 68 22.95 -8.66 -21.90
N ALA A 69 23.07 -7.76 -22.89
CA ALA A 69 23.71 -8.05 -24.16
C ALA A 69 25.14 -8.53 -24.01
N LYS A 70 25.94 -7.91 -23.14
CA LYS A 70 27.29 -8.33 -22.82
C LYS A 70 27.36 -9.72 -22.19
N ARG A 71 26.44 -10.07 -21.30
CA ARG A 71 26.31 -11.40 -20.69
C ARG A 71 25.92 -12.46 -21.74
N LEU A 72 25.02 -12.09 -22.67
CA LEU A 72 24.59 -12.93 -23.78
C LEU A 72 25.69 -13.14 -24.82
N GLY A 73 26.80 -12.38 -24.78
CA GLY A 73 27.84 -12.41 -25.80
C GLY A 73 27.38 -11.84 -27.14
N ALA A 74 26.38 -10.98 -27.16
CA ALA A 74 25.89 -10.34 -28.36
C ALA A 74 26.96 -9.40 -28.94
N SER A 75 27.25 -9.54 -30.24
CA SER A 75 28.21 -8.67 -30.95
C SER A 75 27.60 -7.33 -31.33
N GLU A 76 26.31 -7.33 -31.65
CA GLU A 76 25.54 -6.15 -32.06
C GLU A 76 24.20 -6.10 -31.35
N VAL A 77 23.66 -4.89 -31.19
CA VAL A 77 22.36 -4.63 -30.63
C VAL A 77 21.58 -3.61 -31.45
N PRO A 78 20.25 -3.66 -31.46
CA PRO A 78 19.45 -2.64 -32.10
C PRO A 78 19.48 -1.35 -31.26
N VAL A 79 19.67 -0.21 -31.93
CA VAL A 79 19.74 1.09 -31.32
C VAL A 79 18.87 2.10 -32.06
N ILE A 80 18.46 3.13 -31.36
CA ILE A 80 17.85 4.36 -31.89
C ILE A 80 18.81 5.49 -31.59
N VAL A 81 19.11 6.33 -32.60
CA VAL A 81 20.01 7.48 -32.44
C VAL A 81 19.19 8.75 -32.21
N ALA A 82 19.41 9.40 -31.07
CA ALA A 82 18.82 10.69 -30.72
C ALA A 82 19.63 11.82 -31.36
N VAL A 83 19.33 12.14 -32.61
CA VAL A 83 20.04 13.18 -33.38
C VAL A 83 19.65 14.57 -32.88
N GLY A 84 20.64 15.46 -32.75
CA GLY A 84 20.44 16.88 -32.41
C GLY A 84 19.97 17.12 -30.97
N TRP A 85 20.07 16.14 -30.06
CA TRP A 85 19.72 16.36 -28.66
C TRP A 85 20.82 17.12 -27.93
N THR A 86 20.40 18.19 -27.21
CA THR A 86 21.31 18.91 -26.32
C THR A 86 21.65 18.05 -25.09
N GLU A 87 22.79 18.35 -24.46
CA GLU A 87 23.20 17.66 -23.22
C GLU A 87 22.14 17.77 -22.11
N ALA A 88 21.48 18.91 -22.00
CA ALA A 88 20.39 19.10 -21.04
C ALA A 88 19.21 18.16 -21.32
N LYS A 89 18.82 18.01 -22.59
CA LYS A 89 17.73 17.11 -23.02
C LYS A 89 18.07 15.66 -22.75
N LYS A 90 19.31 15.22 -23.05
CA LYS A 90 19.77 13.86 -22.79
C LYS A 90 19.70 13.55 -21.28
N ARG A 91 20.28 14.40 -20.45
CA ARG A 91 20.28 14.21 -18.97
C ARG A 91 18.88 14.22 -18.39
N ALA A 92 18.03 15.12 -18.83
CA ALA A 92 16.63 15.16 -18.40
C ALA A 92 15.90 13.86 -18.79
N TYR A 93 16.14 13.36 -19.99
CA TYR A 93 15.51 12.12 -20.46
C TYR A 93 15.97 10.89 -19.69
N VAL A 94 17.26 10.77 -19.35
CA VAL A 94 17.78 9.68 -18.48
C VAL A 94 16.99 9.58 -17.18
N ILE A 95 16.65 10.72 -16.58
CA ILE A 95 15.86 10.75 -15.33
C ILE A 95 14.38 10.47 -15.59
N ALA A 96 13.80 11.16 -16.60
CA ALA A 96 12.39 11.07 -16.89
C ALA A 96 11.94 9.67 -17.31
N ASP A 97 12.69 9.01 -18.19
CA ASP A 97 12.41 7.66 -18.66
C ASP A 97 12.30 6.65 -17.51
N ASN A 98 13.25 6.74 -16.56
CA ASN A 98 13.24 5.89 -15.38
C ASN A 98 12.10 6.24 -14.41
N GLN A 99 11.85 7.52 -14.16
CA GLN A 99 10.81 7.96 -13.20
C GLN A 99 9.41 7.67 -13.72
N LEU A 100 9.16 7.89 -15.01
CA LEU A 100 7.84 7.63 -15.61
C LEU A 100 7.48 6.14 -15.55
N ALA A 101 8.45 5.25 -15.74
CA ALA A 101 8.23 3.82 -15.59
C ALA A 101 7.85 3.43 -14.15
N MET A 102 8.39 4.13 -13.14
CA MET A 102 8.07 3.88 -11.72
C MET A 102 6.72 4.43 -11.28
N ASN A 103 6.17 5.40 -12.01
CA ASN A 103 4.87 6.00 -11.68
C ASN A 103 3.68 5.12 -12.11
N ALA A 104 3.90 4.11 -12.93
CA ALA A 104 2.87 3.15 -13.33
C ALA A 104 2.65 2.11 -12.23
N GLY A 105 1.42 1.64 -12.09
CA GLY A 105 1.03 0.53 -11.21
C GLY A 105 0.36 -0.58 -12.02
N TRP A 106 -0.06 -1.62 -11.33
CA TRP A 106 -0.81 -2.73 -11.87
C TRP A 106 -2.26 -2.69 -11.39
N ASP A 107 -3.18 -3.08 -12.25
CA ASP A 107 -4.50 -3.53 -11.83
C ASP A 107 -4.35 -4.99 -11.37
N GLU A 108 -4.37 -5.20 -10.06
CA GLU A 108 -4.05 -6.51 -9.47
C GLU A 108 -5.07 -7.58 -9.83
N GLU A 109 -6.35 -7.22 -10.04
CA GLU A 109 -7.37 -8.18 -10.45
C GLU A 109 -7.13 -8.68 -11.88
N LEU A 110 -6.87 -7.76 -12.80
CA LEU A 110 -6.53 -8.10 -14.18
C LEU A 110 -5.19 -8.84 -14.25
N LEU A 111 -4.19 -8.40 -13.49
CA LEU A 111 -2.89 -9.04 -13.45
C LEU A 111 -2.98 -10.50 -12.99
N ARG A 112 -3.79 -10.78 -11.96
CA ARG A 112 -4.04 -12.15 -11.46
C ARG A 112 -4.69 -13.03 -12.54
N VAL A 113 -5.66 -12.50 -13.26
CA VAL A 113 -6.34 -13.21 -14.34
C VAL A 113 -5.37 -13.55 -15.46
N GLU A 114 -4.56 -12.58 -15.91
CA GLU A 114 -3.60 -12.77 -17.00
C GLU A 114 -2.49 -13.76 -16.63
N ILE A 115 -1.91 -13.64 -15.42
CA ILE A 115 -0.88 -14.59 -14.96
C ILE A 115 -1.49 -16.00 -14.82
N GLY A 116 -2.72 -16.14 -14.31
CA GLY A 116 -3.41 -17.43 -14.25
C GLY A 116 -3.63 -18.04 -15.62
N ALA A 117 -4.01 -17.25 -16.62
CA ALA A 117 -4.14 -17.71 -18.00
C ALA A 117 -2.82 -18.13 -18.62
N LEU A 118 -1.70 -17.45 -18.29
CA LEU A 118 -0.37 -17.84 -18.73
C LEU A 118 0.07 -19.18 -18.13
N ASP A 119 -0.28 -19.45 -16.86
CA ASP A 119 -0.04 -20.76 -16.24
C ASP A 119 -0.76 -21.90 -16.94
N ASP A 120 -2.03 -21.67 -17.30
CA ASP A 120 -2.84 -22.65 -18.03
C ASP A 120 -2.24 -22.95 -19.42
N LEU A 121 -1.52 -21.98 -20.01
CA LEU A 121 -0.77 -22.13 -21.24
C LEU A 121 0.64 -22.74 -21.03
N GLY A 122 1.04 -22.99 -19.78
CA GLY A 122 2.35 -23.55 -19.42
C GLY A 122 3.51 -22.56 -19.54
N PHE A 123 3.25 -21.26 -19.46
CA PHE A 123 4.28 -20.23 -19.51
C PHE A 123 5.00 -20.11 -18.17
N ASP A 124 6.32 -19.91 -18.19
CA ASP A 124 7.13 -19.77 -16.98
C ASP A 124 6.97 -18.38 -16.36
N ARG A 125 6.35 -18.30 -15.18
CA ARG A 125 6.13 -17.04 -14.43
C ARG A 125 7.43 -16.31 -14.07
N ALA A 126 8.54 -17.05 -13.88
CA ALA A 126 9.81 -16.43 -13.54
C ALA A 126 10.29 -15.45 -14.60
N LEU A 127 9.83 -15.59 -15.85
CA LEU A 127 10.14 -14.71 -16.97
C LEU A 127 9.39 -13.37 -16.91
N LEU A 128 8.36 -13.24 -16.07
CA LEU A 128 7.56 -12.01 -15.91
C LEU A 128 8.29 -10.97 -15.05
N GLY A 129 9.29 -11.38 -14.26
CA GLY A 129 10.11 -10.48 -13.46
C GLY A 129 9.48 -9.99 -12.15
N PHE A 130 8.41 -10.62 -11.69
CA PHE A 130 7.84 -10.40 -10.36
C PHE A 130 8.61 -11.19 -9.30
N ASP A 131 8.66 -10.66 -8.08
CA ASP A 131 9.20 -11.39 -6.93
C ASP A 131 8.22 -12.50 -6.50
N ASP A 132 8.76 -13.61 -6.00
CA ASP A 132 7.96 -14.76 -5.53
C ASP A 132 6.99 -14.36 -4.41
N ASP A 133 7.43 -13.50 -3.48
CA ASP A 133 6.60 -12.99 -2.39
C ASP A 133 5.43 -12.15 -2.93
N TYR A 134 5.66 -11.29 -3.92
CA TYR A 134 4.61 -10.53 -4.57
C TYR A 134 3.59 -11.43 -5.27
N LEU A 135 4.06 -12.46 -5.98
CA LEU A 135 3.17 -13.43 -6.62
C LEU A 135 2.37 -14.24 -5.59
N ALA A 136 3.00 -14.63 -4.47
CA ALA A 136 2.31 -15.31 -3.39
C ALA A 136 1.18 -14.45 -2.80
N ASP A 137 1.44 -13.16 -2.56
CA ASP A 137 0.43 -12.22 -2.07
C ASP A 137 -0.68 -11.97 -3.11
N LEU A 138 -0.32 -11.82 -4.39
CA LEU A 138 -1.27 -11.62 -5.48
C LEU A 138 -2.25 -12.79 -5.62
N PHE A 139 -1.79 -14.03 -5.41
CA PHE A 139 -2.60 -15.25 -5.49
C PHE A 139 -3.11 -15.74 -4.14
N ALA A 140 -2.78 -15.05 -3.04
CA ALA A 140 -3.37 -15.37 -1.74
C ALA A 140 -4.89 -15.27 -1.83
N GLU A 141 -5.58 -16.29 -1.34
CA GLU A 141 -7.01 -16.18 -1.14
C GLU A 141 -7.27 -15.01 -0.17
N PRO A 142 -8.22 -14.11 -0.49
CA PRO A 142 -8.58 -13.09 0.47
C PRO A 142 -8.89 -13.77 1.79
N ALA A 143 -8.22 -13.34 2.86
CA ALA A 143 -8.52 -13.83 4.20
C ALA A 143 -10.06 -13.82 4.35
N GLU A 144 -10.62 -14.96 4.79
CA GLU A 144 -12.06 -15.02 5.03
C GLU A 144 -12.47 -13.73 5.75
N PRO A 145 -13.45 -12.99 5.23
CA PRO A 145 -13.85 -11.76 5.88
C PRO A 145 -14.12 -12.10 7.34
N ASP A 146 -13.51 -11.34 8.23
CA ASP A 146 -13.83 -11.45 9.67
C ASP A 146 -15.33 -11.68 9.78
N PRO A 147 -15.79 -12.72 10.49
CA PRO A 147 -17.20 -13.03 10.56
C PRO A 147 -17.95 -11.74 10.83
N PRO A 148 -19.05 -11.48 10.10
CA PRO A 148 -19.67 -10.16 10.03
C PRO A 148 -19.68 -9.55 11.41
N ASN A 149 -19.28 -8.30 11.52
CA ASN A 149 -19.06 -7.59 12.77
C ASN A 149 -20.33 -7.76 13.63
N LEU A 150 -20.46 -8.97 14.20
CA LEU A 150 -21.52 -9.30 15.11
C LEU A 150 -21.44 -8.23 16.18
N SER A 151 -22.51 -7.46 16.35
CA SER A 151 -22.60 -6.50 17.43
C SER A 151 -22.12 -7.19 18.71
N LEU A 152 -21.49 -6.47 19.62
CA LEU A 152 -21.06 -7.07 20.90
C LEU A 152 -22.19 -7.87 21.54
N ALA A 153 -23.45 -7.49 21.28
CA ALA A 153 -24.64 -8.18 21.71
C ALA A 153 -24.77 -9.59 21.07
N GLU A 154 -24.53 -9.72 19.80
CA GLU A 154 -24.58 -11.03 19.09
C GLU A 154 -23.36 -11.90 19.41
N ARG A 155 -22.16 -11.30 19.48
CA ARG A 155 -20.91 -12.00 19.80
C ARG A 155 -20.90 -12.57 21.23
N PHE A 156 -21.51 -11.87 22.18
CA PHE A 156 -21.57 -12.28 23.58
C PHE A 156 -22.99 -12.71 24.03
N GLY A 157 -23.93 -12.85 23.09
CA GLY A 157 -25.30 -13.22 23.36
C GLY A 157 -26.00 -12.25 24.33
N LEU A 158 -25.66 -10.96 24.24
CA LEU A 158 -26.27 -9.91 25.03
C LEU A 158 -27.58 -9.50 24.37
N PRO A 159 -28.71 -9.49 25.08
CA PRO A 159 -29.95 -8.98 24.53
C PRO A 159 -29.84 -7.48 24.21
N PRO A 160 -30.66 -6.95 23.27
CA PRO A 160 -30.66 -5.52 22.96
C PRO A 160 -30.79 -4.67 24.22
N PHE A 161 -30.12 -3.52 24.27
CA PHE A 161 -30.09 -2.65 25.45
C PHE A 161 -31.48 -2.27 26.01
N SER A 162 -32.49 -2.27 25.16
CA SER A 162 -33.90 -2.02 25.53
C SER A 162 -34.50 -3.11 26.43
N VAL A 163 -33.87 -4.28 26.53
CA VAL A 163 -34.36 -5.44 27.30
C VAL A 163 -33.50 -5.64 28.57
N LEU A 164 -32.43 -4.88 28.75
CA LEU A 164 -31.54 -5.00 29.90
C LEU A 164 -32.14 -4.32 31.13
N ASN A 165 -32.93 -5.07 31.90
CA ASN A 165 -33.35 -4.66 33.21
C ASN A 165 -32.34 -5.13 34.25
N ALA A 166 -31.54 -4.20 34.78
CA ALA A 166 -30.50 -4.50 35.79
C ALA A 166 -31.02 -5.10 37.09
N ARG A 167 -32.34 -5.11 37.29
CA ARG A 167 -33.02 -5.70 38.48
C ARG A 167 -33.41 -7.16 38.24
N GLU A 168 -33.32 -7.68 37.02
CA GLU A 168 -33.64 -9.06 36.73
C GLU A 168 -32.55 -10.03 37.16
N GLY A 169 -32.93 -11.17 37.70
CA GLY A 169 -32.00 -12.14 38.30
C GLY A 169 -30.95 -12.67 37.34
N TRP A 170 -31.28 -12.82 36.03
CA TRP A 170 -30.34 -13.27 35.02
C TRP A 170 -29.17 -12.29 34.81
N TRP A 171 -29.39 -10.99 34.93
CA TRP A 171 -28.34 -9.98 34.85
C TRP A 171 -27.38 -10.06 36.04
N GLN A 172 -27.91 -10.28 37.23
CA GLN A 172 -27.12 -10.47 38.44
C GLN A 172 -26.27 -11.76 38.36
N ALA A 173 -26.84 -12.86 37.87
CA ALA A 173 -26.11 -14.11 37.64
C ALA A 173 -24.97 -13.94 36.64
N ARG A 174 -25.18 -13.20 35.57
CA ARG A 174 -24.18 -12.92 34.54
C ARG A 174 -23.06 -12.02 35.07
N LYS A 175 -23.41 -11.00 35.84
CA LYS A 175 -22.45 -10.14 36.54
C LYS A 175 -21.55 -10.94 37.48
N ALA A 176 -22.12 -11.85 38.24
CA ALA A 176 -21.38 -12.74 39.12
C ALA A 176 -20.42 -13.65 38.32
N ALA A 177 -20.85 -14.19 37.19
CA ALA A 177 -20.00 -14.98 36.29
C ALA A 177 -18.83 -14.18 35.72
N TRP A 178 -19.03 -12.93 35.32
CA TRP A 178 -17.96 -12.05 34.83
C TRP A 178 -16.93 -11.71 35.92
N LEU A 179 -17.40 -11.41 37.12
CA LEU A 179 -16.53 -11.17 38.28
C LEU A 179 -15.70 -12.42 38.63
N ALA A 180 -16.29 -13.62 38.52
CA ALA A 180 -15.57 -14.87 38.70
C ALA A 180 -14.49 -15.11 37.63
N LEU A 181 -14.65 -14.57 36.44
CA LEU A 181 -13.66 -14.59 35.36
C LEU A 181 -12.61 -13.46 35.46
N GLY A 182 -12.65 -12.64 36.50
CA GLY A 182 -11.73 -11.50 36.71
C GLY A 182 -12.01 -10.28 35.83
N ILE A 183 -13.17 -10.19 35.17
CA ILE A 183 -13.56 -9.06 34.35
C ILE A 183 -14.04 -7.92 35.24
N GLN A 184 -13.18 -6.91 35.45
CA GLN A 184 -13.44 -5.74 36.31
C GLN A 184 -13.97 -4.49 35.58
N SER A 185 -14.27 -4.58 34.29
CA SER A 185 -14.66 -3.43 33.46
C SER A 185 -15.92 -2.68 33.95
N GLU A 186 -16.77 -3.33 34.72
CA GLU A 186 -17.93 -2.71 35.34
C GLU A 186 -17.62 -1.97 36.65
N LEU A 187 -16.57 -2.35 37.38
CA LEU A 187 -16.20 -1.68 38.62
C LEU A 187 -15.76 -0.21 38.37
N GLY A 188 -15.03 0.04 37.29
CA GLY A 188 -14.66 1.41 36.90
C GLY A 188 -15.85 2.27 36.45
N ARG A 189 -16.89 1.68 35.89
CA ARG A 189 -18.16 2.36 35.57
C ARG A 189 -19.06 2.50 36.82
N GLY A 190 -18.98 1.55 37.75
CA GLY A 190 -19.71 1.58 39.01
C GLY A 190 -19.34 2.78 39.91
N GLU A 191 -18.06 3.09 40.01
CA GLU A 191 -17.62 4.26 40.82
C GLU A 191 -18.14 5.58 40.22
N ASN A 192 -18.13 5.73 38.90
CA ASN A 192 -18.68 6.90 38.22
C ASN A 192 -20.23 6.98 38.36
N LEU A 193 -20.90 5.83 38.34
CA LEU A 193 -22.36 5.77 38.52
C LEU A 193 -22.78 6.00 39.97
N LEU A 194 -22.00 5.55 40.98
CA LEU A 194 -22.23 5.81 42.39
C LEU A 194 -22.07 7.31 42.73
N GLN A 195 -21.10 8.00 42.13
CA GLN A 195 -21.04 9.47 42.22
C GLN A 195 -22.28 10.17 41.67
N PHE A 196 -23.03 9.54 40.75
CA PHE A 196 -24.31 10.06 40.27
C PHE A 196 -25.48 9.84 41.20
N SER A 197 -25.49 8.76 41.99
CA SER A 197 -26.55 8.50 42.98
C SER A 197 -26.41 9.38 44.24
N ASP A 198 -25.18 9.63 44.67
CA ASP A 198 -24.88 10.47 45.84
C ASP A 198 -25.33 11.93 45.69
N THR A 199 -25.50 12.41 44.46
CA THR A 199 -25.92 13.78 44.18
C THR A 199 -27.41 14.01 44.45
N ILE A 200 -28.23 12.95 44.33
CA ILE A 200 -29.68 13.02 44.51
C ILE A 200 -30.04 13.07 46.02
N ASN A 201 -29.23 12.42 46.83
CA ASN A 201 -29.43 12.29 48.28
C ASN A 201 -28.61 13.26 49.12
N GLU A 202 -27.90 14.22 48.52
CA GLU A 202 -27.15 15.22 49.26
C GLU A 202 -28.11 16.23 49.91
N PRO A 203 -28.14 16.33 51.23
CA PRO A 203 -29.06 17.19 51.94
C PRO A 203 -28.72 18.68 51.84
N ASP A 204 -27.46 19.02 51.54
CA ASP A 204 -27.00 20.39 51.39
C ASP A 204 -27.20 20.94 49.98
N PRO A 205 -28.03 21.99 49.79
CA PRO A 205 -28.30 22.57 48.48
C PRO A 205 -27.06 23.09 47.76
N ALA A 206 -26.10 23.67 48.49
CA ALA A 206 -24.86 24.22 47.89
C ALA A 206 -23.92 23.11 47.37
N LYS A 207 -23.85 21.99 48.07
CA LYS A 207 -23.08 20.82 47.62
C LYS A 207 -23.78 20.13 46.45
N ARG A 208 -25.11 20.08 46.44
CA ARG A 208 -25.90 19.56 45.33
C ARG A 208 -25.64 20.32 44.05
N GLN A 209 -25.53 21.66 44.12
CA GLN A 209 -25.23 22.51 42.96
C GLN A 209 -23.82 22.28 42.39
N ARG A 210 -22.82 22.18 43.29
CA ARG A 210 -21.42 21.89 42.86
C ARG A 210 -21.28 20.52 42.19
N LYS A 211 -21.95 19.50 42.69
CA LYS A 211 -21.99 18.17 42.12
C LYS A 211 -22.76 18.16 40.77
N ALA A 212 -23.82 18.95 40.64
CA ALA A 212 -24.58 19.09 39.40
C ALA A 212 -23.74 19.75 38.29
N ASN A 213 -22.94 20.78 38.62
CA ASN A 213 -22.04 21.43 37.65
C ASN A 213 -20.94 20.48 37.16
N GLY A 214 -20.40 19.64 38.03
CA GLY A 214 -19.45 18.57 37.64
C GLY A 214 -20.08 17.55 36.69
N LYS A 215 -21.35 17.19 36.89
CA LYS A 215 -22.11 16.30 36.00
C LYS A 215 -22.36 16.90 34.62
N THR A 216 -22.66 18.22 34.55
CA THR A 216 -22.89 18.87 33.26
C THR A 216 -21.65 18.82 32.39
N ALA A 217 -20.46 19.03 32.98
CA ALA A 217 -19.20 18.91 32.26
C ALA A 217 -18.94 17.47 31.74
N ALA A 218 -19.18 16.47 32.58
CA ALA A 218 -19.03 15.05 32.17
C ALA A 218 -20.04 14.61 31.10
N ARG A 219 -21.27 15.15 31.20
CA ARG A 219 -22.34 14.86 30.25
C ARG A 219 -22.06 15.48 28.86
N THR A 220 -21.54 16.71 28.84
CA THR A 220 -21.12 17.38 27.60
C THR A 220 -20.01 16.61 26.93
N PHE A 221 -19.00 16.13 27.66
CA PHE A 221 -17.92 15.31 27.12
C PHE A 221 -18.42 13.99 26.52
N GLY A 222 -19.35 13.32 27.16
CA GLY A 222 -19.97 12.09 26.65
C GLY A 222 -20.83 12.34 25.40
N GLN A 223 -21.50 13.48 25.30
CA GLN A 223 -22.30 13.86 24.14
C GLN A 223 -21.42 14.23 22.92
N ASP A 224 -20.30 14.88 23.15
CA ASP A 224 -19.33 15.23 22.10
C ASP A 224 -18.68 13.97 21.51
N LEU A 225 -18.38 12.97 22.32
CA LEU A 225 -17.91 11.66 21.86
C LEU A 225 -18.94 10.92 20.98
N MET A 226 -20.23 11.01 21.36
CA MET A 226 -21.32 10.38 20.59
C MET A 226 -21.61 11.09 19.26
N ARG A 227 -21.22 12.35 19.12
CA ARG A 227 -21.37 13.12 17.87
C ARG A 227 -20.18 12.98 16.91
N GLY A 228 -19.14 12.23 17.28
CA GLY A 228 -17.95 12.07 16.45
C GLY A 228 -17.07 13.31 16.32
N GLU A 229 -17.31 14.32 17.15
CA GLU A 229 -16.47 15.51 17.19
C GLU A 229 -15.22 15.23 18.04
N HIS A 230 -14.09 15.02 17.39
CA HIS A 230 -12.78 14.88 18.03
C HIS A 230 -12.32 16.24 18.58
N VAL A 231 -12.66 16.53 19.81
CA VAL A 231 -12.03 17.63 20.54
C VAL A 231 -10.81 17.07 21.28
N VAL A 232 -9.65 17.10 20.63
CA VAL A 232 -8.36 16.93 21.30
C VAL A 232 -8.10 18.21 22.11
N ARG A 233 -8.48 18.24 23.37
CA ARG A 233 -7.97 19.25 24.30
C ARG A 233 -6.61 18.80 24.80
N GLY A 234 -5.57 19.48 24.33
CA GLY A 234 -4.21 19.26 24.77
C GLY A 234 -4.12 19.36 26.30
N ALA A 235 -3.40 18.40 26.87
CA ALA A 235 -2.95 18.46 28.24
C ALA A 235 -2.07 19.71 28.42
N LYS A 236 -2.40 20.53 29.42
CA LYS A 236 -1.47 21.48 30.04
C LYS A 236 -0.92 20.84 31.27
#